data_af19f09f08123e7dfb7bbdebbb80e2c9
#
_entry.id   af19f09f08123e7dfb7bbdebbb80e2c9
#
_cell.length_a   1.000
_cell.length_b   1.000
_cell.length_c   1.000
_cell.angle_alpha   90.00
_cell.angle_beta   90.00
_cell.angle_gamma   90.00
#
_symmetry.space_group_name_H-M   'P 1'
#
loop_
_entity.id
_entity.type
_entity.pdbx_description
1 polymer ?
#
loop_
_entity_poly.entity_id
_entity_poly.type
_entity_poly.pdbx_seq_one_letter_code
_entity_poly.pdbx_strand_id
1 'polypeptide(L)'
;MSPPDQVPAPAIFVHTSEPAALNSYLIIGTERAVVIDTGAGPTQAAGIHSAFATVVAAQAPGLPFTVINTHDHWDHFFGNAHFAACGVQEFYGSPAFVRDQAGSAWLQFHAVPLEAEPDLPADPSSLAVEAAALPDGAVLDIGGWQLHAFEMPGHTDTDLVLACADVVFTGDLVEEGAPPQAGDDATPSRWAAGLRELAALPGARVFAPGHGQPVDAAFVRSQAEDLQTLAADAEHELRTLRAEAFAFLPDAELPAGVRRLR
;
A
#
# COMPACT_ATOMS: atom_id res chain seq x y z
N MET A 1 -24.66 9.98 32.34
CA MET A 1 -24.05 8.90 31.55
C MET A 1 -23.14 9.60 30.56
N SER A 2 -21.83 9.48 30.75
CA SER A 2 -20.87 9.93 29.73
C SER A 2 -21.12 9.11 28.44
N PRO A 3 -20.96 9.70 27.23
CA PRO A 3 -21.04 8.92 26.02
C PRO A 3 -19.99 7.79 26.08
N PRO A 4 -20.27 6.62 25.49
CA PRO A 4 -19.27 5.56 25.42
C PRO A 4 -18.01 6.15 24.83
N ASP A 5 -16.85 5.85 25.46
CA ASP A 5 -15.53 6.26 25.02
C ASP A 5 -15.43 5.98 23.51
N GLN A 6 -15.50 7.02 22.70
CA GLN A 6 -15.23 6.87 21.27
C GLN A 6 -13.76 6.56 21.18
N VAL A 7 -13.44 5.34 20.75
CA VAL A 7 -12.07 5.01 20.37
C VAL A 7 -11.63 6.06 19.35
N PRO A 8 -10.56 6.82 19.63
CA PRO A 8 -10.12 7.85 18.70
C PRO A 8 -9.78 7.21 17.34
N ALA A 9 -10.01 7.92 16.24
CA ALA A 9 -9.67 7.40 14.92
C ALA A 9 -8.19 6.93 14.87
N PRO A 10 -7.85 5.90 14.06
CA PRO A 10 -6.48 5.43 13.95
C PRO A 10 -5.58 6.58 13.45
N ALA A 11 -4.37 6.67 13.98
CA ALA A 11 -3.38 7.60 13.45
C ALA A 11 -2.76 6.98 12.19
N ILE A 12 -3.08 7.55 11.03
CA ILE A 12 -2.62 7.09 9.72
C ILE A 12 -1.84 8.18 9.04
N PHE A 13 -0.65 7.85 8.56
CA PHE A 13 0.26 8.74 7.86
C PHE A 13 0.62 8.16 6.50
N VAL A 14 1.00 9.03 5.57
CA VAL A 14 1.51 8.65 4.25
C VAL A 14 2.84 9.35 4.01
N HIS A 15 3.80 8.61 3.46
CA HIS A 15 5.04 9.12 2.90
C HIS A 15 5.05 8.81 1.41
N THR A 16 5.26 9.83 0.58
CA THR A 16 5.35 9.65 -0.87
C THR A 16 6.82 9.68 -1.29
N SER A 17 7.28 8.64 -1.97
CA SER A 17 8.67 8.44 -2.40
C SER A 17 8.85 8.65 -3.89
N GLU A 18 9.82 9.47 -4.29
CA GLU A 18 10.22 9.64 -5.68
C GLU A 18 11.27 8.57 -6.09
N PRO A 19 11.37 8.19 -7.38
CA PRO A 19 10.73 8.80 -8.54
C PRO A 19 9.36 8.21 -8.92
N ALA A 20 8.96 7.07 -8.35
CA ALA A 20 7.70 6.41 -8.71
C ALA A 20 6.46 7.09 -8.08
N ALA A 21 6.65 8.07 -7.20
CA ALA A 21 5.59 8.69 -6.41
C ALA A 21 4.77 7.66 -5.58
N LEU A 22 5.46 6.60 -5.11
CA LEU A 22 4.84 5.57 -4.27
C LEU A 22 4.38 6.17 -2.94
N ASN A 23 3.18 5.83 -2.54
CA ASN A 23 2.63 6.08 -1.21
C ASN A 23 2.87 4.88 -0.29
N SER A 24 3.78 5.01 0.65
CA SER A 24 3.87 4.10 1.79
C SER A 24 3.01 4.63 2.93
N TYR A 25 2.27 3.76 3.62
CA TYR A 25 1.41 4.18 4.72
C TYR A 25 1.91 3.66 6.06
N LEU A 26 1.71 4.45 7.12
CA LEU A 26 1.95 4.06 8.51
C LEU A 26 0.64 4.12 9.28
N ILE A 27 0.29 3.05 9.97
CA ILE A 27 -0.87 2.97 10.86
C ILE A 27 -0.36 2.67 12.27
N ILE A 28 -0.68 3.54 13.23
CA ILE A 28 -0.24 3.38 14.62
C ILE A 28 -1.37 2.80 15.45
N GLY A 29 -1.15 1.57 15.94
CA GLY A 29 -1.96 0.95 16.99
C GLY A 29 -1.34 1.15 18.38
N THR A 30 -1.79 0.39 19.37
CA THR A 30 -1.19 0.39 20.72
C THR A 30 -0.19 -0.74 20.95
N GLU A 31 -0.15 -1.75 20.06
CA GLU A 31 0.75 -2.90 20.15
C GLU A 31 1.82 -2.92 19.05
N ARG A 32 1.52 -2.34 17.90
CA ARG A 32 2.43 -2.28 16.74
C ARG A 32 2.15 -1.09 15.83
N ALA A 33 3.16 -0.69 15.08
CA ALA A 33 3.09 0.26 14.00
C ALA A 33 3.18 -0.50 12.67
N VAL A 34 2.15 -0.42 11.84
CA VAL A 34 2.09 -1.14 10.56
C VAL A 34 2.53 -0.23 9.43
N VAL A 35 3.50 -0.67 8.66
CA VAL A 35 3.92 -0.04 7.39
C VAL A 35 3.32 -0.84 6.24
N ILE A 36 2.64 -0.16 5.34
CA ILE A 36 2.13 -0.72 4.08
C ILE A 36 3.03 -0.23 2.96
N ASP A 37 3.66 -1.16 2.27
CA ASP A 37 4.63 -1.00 1.21
C ASP A 37 5.92 -0.26 1.59
N THR A 38 7.04 -0.69 1.04
CA THR A 38 8.38 -0.35 1.55
C THR A 38 9.28 0.37 0.54
N GLY A 39 8.82 0.55 -0.71
CA GLY A 39 9.60 1.25 -1.72
C GLY A 39 10.38 0.33 -2.66
N ALA A 40 11.04 0.96 -3.62
CA ALA A 40 11.69 0.36 -4.77
C ALA A 40 13.06 -0.29 -4.49
N GLY A 41 13.55 -0.13 -3.26
CA GLY A 41 14.86 -0.66 -2.87
C GLY A 41 15.39 -0.05 -1.59
N PRO A 42 16.65 -0.34 -1.23
CA PRO A 42 17.25 0.06 0.04
C PRO A 42 17.26 1.58 0.29
N THR A 43 17.48 2.37 -0.75
CA THR A 43 17.59 3.84 -0.62
C THR A 43 16.26 4.48 -0.27
N GLN A 44 15.18 4.14 -1.01
CA GLN A 44 13.84 4.61 -0.68
C GLN A 44 13.37 4.08 0.67
N ALA A 45 13.57 2.80 0.94
CA ALA A 45 13.21 2.17 2.21
C ALA A 45 13.89 2.85 3.41
N ALA A 46 15.14 3.29 3.28
CA ALA A 46 15.83 4.04 4.33
C ALA A 46 15.13 5.37 4.62
N GLY A 47 14.68 6.08 3.59
CA GLY A 47 13.90 7.31 3.72
C GLY A 47 12.56 7.08 4.41
N ILE A 48 11.79 6.10 3.94
CA ILE A 48 10.47 5.72 4.49
C ILE A 48 10.62 5.30 5.96
N HIS A 49 11.55 4.38 6.24
CA HIS A 49 11.80 3.89 7.60
C HIS A 49 12.19 5.03 8.56
N SER A 50 13.13 5.90 8.16
CA SER A 50 13.57 7.03 8.98
C SER A 50 12.42 8.01 9.28
N ALA A 51 11.61 8.33 8.28
CA ALA A 51 10.46 9.21 8.42
C ALA A 51 9.42 8.61 9.39
N PHE A 52 9.04 7.35 9.19
CA PHE A 52 8.08 6.67 10.04
C PHE A 52 8.60 6.39 11.45
N ALA A 53 9.89 6.06 11.61
CA ALA A 53 10.51 5.92 12.93
C ALA A 53 10.47 7.24 13.73
N THR A 54 10.63 8.38 13.06
CA THR A 54 10.47 9.70 13.69
C THR A 54 9.04 9.93 14.18
N VAL A 55 8.04 9.58 13.36
CA VAL A 55 6.61 9.69 13.75
C VAL A 55 6.30 8.76 14.93
N VAL A 56 6.73 7.49 14.86
CA VAL A 56 6.51 6.51 15.95
C VAL A 56 7.20 6.95 17.23
N ALA A 57 8.45 7.45 17.17
CA ALA A 57 9.17 7.93 18.33
C ALA A 57 8.46 9.10 19.03
N ALA A 58 7.77 9.96 18.25
CA ALA A 58 7.03 11.09 18.77
C ALA A 58 5.66 10.71 19.36
N GLN A 59 4.93 9.77 18.73
CA GLN A 59 3.54 9.49 19.07
C GLN A 59 3.34 8.21 19.89
N ALA A 60 4.17 7.19 19.68
CA ALA A 60 4.03 5.86 20.29
C ALA A 60 5.43 5.21 20.49
N PRO A 61 6.31 5.80 21.31
CA PRO A 61 7.69 5.35 21.41
C PRO A 61 7.81 3.87 21.84
N GLY A 62 8.65 3.13 21.12
CA GLY A 62 8.95 1.72 21.44
C GLY A 62 8.03 0.70 20.80
N LEU A 63 7.06 1.10 19.98
CA LEU A 63 6.27 0.15 19.20
C LEU A 63 7.14 -0.55 18.15
N PRO A 64 7.02 -1.88 18.01
CA PRO A 64 7.65 -2.60 16.89
C PRO A 64 6.96 -2.27 15.58
N PHE A 65 7.75 -2.28 14.50
CA PHE A 65 7.21 -2.24 13.15
C PHE A 65 6.76 -3.62 12.68
N THR A 66 5.69 -3.62 11.92
CA THR A 66 5.20 -4.73 11.11
C THR A 66 5.05 -4.22 9.68
N VAL A 67 5.46 -4.98 8.68
CA VAL A 67 5.33 -4.61 7.26
C VAL A 67 4.26 -5.47 6.60
N ILE A 68 3.42 -4.87 5.77
CA ILE A 68 2.46 -5.57 4.90
C ILE A 68 2.65 -5.04 3.48
N ASN A 69 2.85 -5.95 2.51
CA ASN A 69 2.89 -5.57 1.11
C ASN A 69 1.55 -5.80 0.43
N THR A 70 1.15 -4.83 -0.39
CA THR A 70 -0.09 -4.90 -1.16
C THR A 70 0.02 -5.86 -2.34
N HIS A 71 1.17 -5.89 -3.02
CA HIS A 71 1.44 -6.78 -4.13
C HIS A 71 2.95 -6.89 -4.41
N ASP A 72 3.34 -7.63 -5.44
CA ASP A 72 4.73 -7.98 -5.72
C ASP A 72 5.40 -7.17 -6.84
N HIS A 73 4.96 -5.95 -7.09
CA HIS A 73 5.70 -5.02 -7.94
C HIS A 73 6.90 -4.42 -7.21
N TRP A 74 7.98 -4.21 -7.96
CA TRP A 74 9.29 -3.83 -7.46
C TRP A 74 9.29 -2.58 -6.58
N ASP A 75 8.46 -1.60 -6.88
CA ASP A 75 8.37 -0.33 -6.14
C ASP A 75 7.56 -0.43 -4.85
N HIS A 76 6.93 -1.57 -4.58
CA HIS A 76 6.17 -1.82 -3.35
C HIS A 76 6.92 -2.67 -2.32
N PHE A 77 7.77 -3.63 -2.73
CA PHE A 77 8.34 -4.57 -1.77
C PHE A 77 9.88 -4.69 -1.76
N PHE A 78 10.60 -4.13 -2.72
CA PHE A 78 12.06 -4.25 -2.77
C PHE A 78 12.75 -3.61 -1.57
N GLY A 79 12.07 -2.72 -0.84
CA GLY A 79 12.52 -2.16 0.43
C GLY A 79 12.45 -3.10 1.62
N ASN A 80 11.79 -4.27 1.52
CA ASN A 80 11.59 -5.20 2.64
C ASN A 80 12.91 -5.62 3.31
N ALA A 81 13.94 -5.91 2.50
CA ALA A 81 15.26 -6.30 3.02
C ALA A 81 15.89 -5.22 3.91
N HIS A 82 15.68 -3.93 3.60
CA HIS A 82 16.15 -2.83 4.46
C HIS A 82 15.40 -2.80 5.80
N PHE A 83 14.08 -2.94 5.79
CA PHE A 83 13.29 -3.02 7.02
C PHE A 83 13.69 -4.23 7.89
N ALA A 84 13.95 -5.39 7.29
CA ALA A 84 14.47 -6.55 7.99
C ALA A 84 15.85 -6.27 8.61
N ALA A 85 16.76 -5.61 7.89
CA ALA A 85 18.08 -5.21 8.40
C ALA A 85 17.97 -4.19 9.55
N CYS A 86 16.90 -3.38 9.60
CA CYS A 86 16.57 -2.49 10.71
C CYS A 86 15.88 -3.17 11.90
N GLY A 87 15.68 -4.50 11.84
CA GLY A 87 15.17 -5.30 12.95
C GLY A 87 13.67 -5.59 12.90
N VAL A 88 12.97 -5.26 11.82
CA VAL A 88 11.59 -5.68 11.60
C VAL A 88 11.56 -7.19 11.38
N GLN A 89 10.69 -7.89 12.11
CA GLN A 89 10.62 -9.36 12.10
C GLN A 89 9.31 -9.89 11.51
N GLU A 90 8.30 -9.03 11.39
CA GLU A 90 6.98 -9.43 10.90
C GLU A 90 6.71 -8.79 9.55
N PHE A 91 6.65 -9.63 8.52
CA PHE A 91 6.28 -9.26 7.15
C PHE A 91 5.08 -10.09 6.73
N TYR A 92 4.14 -9.45 6.04
CA TYR A 92 2.93 -10.06 5.55
C TYR A 92 2.64 -9.66 4.10
N GLY A 93 1.88 -10.50 3.42
CA GLY A 93 1.30 -10.25 2.11
C GLY A 93 0.21 -11.27 1.83
N SER A 94 -0.39 -11.24 0.64
CA SER A 94 -1.32 -12.28 0.23
C SER A 94 -0.63 -13.65 0.17
N PRO A 95 -1.35 -14.77 0.23
CA PRO A 95 -0.75 -16.10 -0.01
C PRO A 95 0.01 -16.19 -1.34
N ALA A 96 -0.46 -15.50 -2.38
CA ALA A 96 0.20 -15.44 -3.67
C ALA A 96 1.52 -14.63 -3.58
N PHE A 97 1.52 -13.46 -2.94
CA PHE A 97 2.73 -12.68 -2.68
C PHE A 97 3.81 -13.52 -1.97
N VAL A 98 3.43 -14.20 -0.89
CA VAL A 98 4.38 -15.03 -0.11
C VAL A 98 5.02 -16.11 -0.96
N ARG A 99 4.26 -16.70 -1.89
CA ARG A 99 4.74 -17.72 -2.82
C ARG A 99 5.66 -17.16 -3.90
N ASP A 100 5.32 -15.98 -4.44
CA ASP A 100 5.85 -15.51 -5.72
C ASP A 100 6.93 -14.43 -5.60
N GLN A 101 7.03 -13.70 -4.45
CA GLN A 101 7.92 -12.54 -4.27
C GLN A 101 9.38 -12.77 -4.72
N ALA A 102 9.95 -13.95 -4.48
CA ALA A 102 11.32 -14.23 -4.89
C ALA A 102 11.47 -14.35 -6.42
N GLY A 103 10.47 -14.91 -7.09
CA GLY A 103 10.40 -14.95 -8.56
C GLY A 103 10.18 -13.55 -9.14
N SER A 104 9.29 -12.79 -8.56
CA SER A 104 9.00 -11.40 -8.95
C SER A 104 10.21 -10.50 -8.78
N ALA A 105 11.01 -10.69 -7.72
CA ALA A 105 12.27 -9.97 -7.54
C ALA A 105 13.24 -10.22 -8.71
N TRP A 106 13.37 -11.47 -9.17
CA TRP A 106 14.20 -11.79 -10.35
C TRP A 106 13.68 -11.18 -11.65
N LEU A 107 12.38 -11.26 -11.87
CA LEU A 107 11.76 -10.79 -13.11
C LEU A 107 11.82 -9.26 -13.23
N GLN A 108 11.62 -8.54 -12.12
CA GLN A 108 11.44 -7.10 -12.11
C GLN A 108 12.72 -6.32 -11.74
N PHE A 109 13.78 -6.99 -11.34
CA PHE A 109 15.03 -6.36 -10.88
C PHE A 109 15.56 -5.27 -11.82
N HIS A 110 15.46 -5.51 -13.13
CA HIS A 110 15.94 -4.59 -14.14
C HIS A 110 14.99 -3.41 -14.44
N ALA A 111 13.80 -3.41 -13.86
CA ALA A 111 12.86 -2.29 -13.96
C ALA A 111 13.23 -1.14 -13.01
N VAL A 112 14.03 -1.43 -11.97
CA VAL A 112 14.41 -0.45 -10.96
C VAL A 112 15.34 0.62 -11.56
N PRO A 113 15.04 1.92 -11.42
CA PRO A 113 15.94 2.99 -11.82
C PRO A 113 17.17 3.05 -10.90
N LEU A 114 18.33 2.58 -11.38
CA LEU A 114 19.56 2.53 -10.58
C LEU A 114 20.04 3.89 -10.07
N GLU A 115 19.65 4.99 -10.72
CA GLU A 115 19.95 6.34 -10.26
C GLU A 115 19.21 6.69 -8.98
N ALA A 116 18.01 6.11 -8.78
CA ALA A 116 17.20 6.27 -7.57
C ALA A 116 17.56 5.24 -6.49
N GLU A 117 18.02 4.06 -6.90
CA GLU A 117 18.38 2.94 -6.03
C GLU A 117 19.84 2.50 -6.26
N PRO A 118 20.84 3.34 -5.96
CA PRO A 118 22.27 3.03 -6.19
C PRO A 118 22.77 1.87 -5.30
N ASP A 119 22.10 1.59 -4.20
CA ASP A 119 22.44 0.55 -3.24
C ASP A 119 21.69 -0.78 -3.48
N LEU A 120 21.05 -0.91 -4.65
CA LEU A 120 20.36 -2.15 -5.02
C LEU A 120 21.33 -3.34 -4.99
N PRO A 121 21.00 -4.46 -4.29
CA PRO A 121 21.91 -5.57 -4.13
C PRO A 121 22.17 -6.27 -5.48
N ALA A 122 23.35 -6.88 -5.64
CA ALA A 122 23.68 -7.59 -6.88
C ALA A 122 22.86 -8.89 -7.07
N ASP A 123 22.34 -9.45 -6.00
CA ASP A 123 21.50 -10.65 -6.01
C ASP A 123 20.04 -10.28 -5.74
N PRO A 124 19.14 -10.36 -6.75
CA PRO A 124 17.73 -10.06 -6.58
C PRO A 124 17.03 -10.87 -5.50
N SER A 125 17.48 -12.10 -5.24
CA SER A 125 16.86 -12.97 -4.23
C SER A 125 16.96 -12.40 -2.81
N SER A 126 17.94 -11.54 -2.56
CA SER A 126 18.11 -10.86 -1.27
C SER A 126 17.08 -9.78 -0.98
N LEU A 127 16.26 -9.39 -1.96
CA LEU A 127 15.16 -8.43 -1.80
C LEU A 127 13.90 -9.07 -1.21
N ALA A 128 13.71 -10.38 -1.43
CA ALA A 128 12.64 -11.15 -0.81
C ALA A 128 12.99 -11.47 0.65
N VAL A 129 11.98 -11.37 1.52
CA VAL A 129 12.12 -11.71 2.95
C VAL A 129 11.13 -12.79 3.33
N GLU A 130 11.38 -13.49 4.46
CA GLU A 130 10.37 -14.40 5.01
C GLU A 130 9.13 -13.61 5.42
N ALA A 131 7.99 -13.95 4.83
CA ALA A 131 6.71 -13.30 5.08
C ALA A 131 5.62 -14.33 5.39
N ALA A 132 4.67 -13.95 6.24
CA ALA A 132 3.48 -14.75 6.55
C ALA A 132 2.31 -14.33 5.66
N ALA A 133 1.44 -15.28 5.35
CA ALA A 133 0.25 -15.00 4.54
C ALA A 133 -0.86 -14.36 5.36
N LEU A 134 -1.49 -13.32 4.79
CA LEU A 134 -2.79 -12.80 5.20
C LEU A 134 -3.82 -13.23 4.14
N PRO A 135 -4.50 -14.35 4.32
CA PRO A 135 -5.52 -14.80 3.39
C PRO A 135 -6.77 -13.91 3.43
N ASP A 136 -7.63 -14.08 2.44
CA ASP A 136 -8.92 -13.39 2.37
C ASP A 136 -9.72 -13.53 3.67
N GLY A 137 -10.24 -12.42 4.18
CA GLY A 137 -10.97 -12.35 5.45
C GLY A 137 -10.09 -12.40 6.70
N ALA A 138 -8.76 -12.46 6.58
CA ALA A 138 -7.87 -12.39 7.74
C ALA A 138 -8.00 -11.04 8.45
N VAL A 139 -7.80 -11.05 9.76
CA VAL A 139 -7.83 -9.86 10.61
C VAL A 139 -6.54 -9.80 11.42
N LEU A 140 -5.78 -8.72 11.24
CA LEU A 140 -4.60 -8.43 12.04
C LEU A 140 -4.97 -7.40 13.12
N ASP A 141 -4.89 -7.78 14.39
CA ASP A 141 -5.02 -6.85 15.50
C ASP A 141 -3.71 -6.07 15.68
N ILE A 142 -3.82 -4.74 15.77
CA ILE A 142 -2.66 -3.85 15.95
C ILE A 142 -2.70 -3.15 17.31
N GLY A 143 -3.63 -3.55 18.16
CA GLY A 143 -3.92 -2.91 19.44
C GLY A 143 -4.85 -1.70 19.28
N GLY A 144 -6.10 -1.87 19.73
CA GLY A 144 -7.16 -0.86 19.60
C GLY A 144 -7.79 -0.72 18.22
N TRP A 145 -7.16 -1.23 17.18
CA TRP A 145 -7.64 -1.25 15.80
C TRP A 145 -7.37 -2.60 15.13
N GLN A 146 -8.17 -2.92 14.13
CA GLN A 146 -8.03 -4.13 13.32
C GLN A 146 -7.86 -3.76 11.85
N LEU A 147 -6.90 -4.44 11.19
CA LEU A 147 -6.78 -4.43 9.74
C LEU A 147 -7.45 -5.67 9.19
N HIS A 148 -8.43 -5.47 8.33
CA HIS A 148 -9.11 -6.54 7.60
C HIS A 148 -8.47 -6.69 6.24
N ALA A 149 -8.08 -7.91 5.88
CA ALA A 149 -7.42 -8.24 4.63
C ALA A 149 -8.40 -8.85 3.63
N PHE A 150 -8.30 -8.44 2.35
CA PHE A 150 -9.09 -8.94 1.24
C PHE A 150 -8.16 -9.27 0.07
N GLU A 151 -8.15 -10.51 -0.39
CA GLU A 151 -7.48 -10.87 -1.64
C GLU A 151 -8.33 -10.39 -2.81
N MET A 152 -7.81 -9.45 -3.60
CA MET A 152 -8.53 -8.85 -4.73
C MET A 152 -7.67 -8.84 -6.00
N PRO A 153 -7.23 -10.00 -6.51
CA PRO A 153 -6.35 -10.04 -7.67
C PRO A 153 -7.00 -9.42 -8.90
N GLY A 154 -6.24 -8.56 -9.58
CA GLY A 154 -6.72 -7.80 -10.73
C GLY A 154 -5.66 -6.96 -11.41
N HIS A 155 -4.92 -6.14 -10.68
CA HIS A 155 -3.72 -5.45 -11.16
C HIS A 155 -2.56 -6.45 -11.25
N THR A 156 -2.40 -7.29 -10.22
CA THR A 156 -1.58 -8.50 -10.23
C THR A 156 -2.38 -9.69 -9.71
N ASP A 157 -1.79 -10.89 -9.71
CA ASP A 157 -2.37 -12.05 -9.02
C ASP A 157 -2.12 -12.03 -7.49
N THR A 158 -1.29 -11.11 -7.01
CA THR A 158 -0.87 -11.04 -5.60
C THR A 158 -1.59 -9.96 -4.79
N ASP A 159 -2.48 -9.19 -5.40
CA ASP A 159 -3.11 -8.02 -4.80
C ASP A 159 -3.83 -8.32 -3.48
N LEU A 160 -3.48 -7.53 -2.46
CA LEU A 160 -4.04 -7.53 -1.12
C LEU A 160 -4.52 -6.13 -0.76
N VAL A 161 -5.79 -6.01 -0.46
CA VAL A 161 -6.41 -4.79 0.07
C VAL A 161 -6.50 -4.89 1.58
N LEU A 162 -6.25 -3.78 2.27
CA LEU A 162 -6.35 -3.69 3.71
C LEU A 162 -7.35 -2.60 4.10
N ALA A 163 -8.24 -2.89 5.05
CA ALA A 163 -9.18 -1.89 5.57
C ALA A 163 -8.97 -1.68 7.07
N CYS A 164 -8.89 -0.42 7.48
CA CYS A 164 -8.83 0.02 8.87
C CYS A 164 -9.78 1.20 9.10
N ALA A 165 -10.74 1.05 9.96
CA ALA A 165 -11.81 2.02 10.18
C ALA A 165 -12.56 2.33 8.86
N ASP A 166 -12.50 3.58 8.39
CA ASP A 166 -13.12 4.01 7.14
C ASP A 166 -12.10 4.24 6.00
N VAL A 167 -10.84 3.82 6.20
CA VAL A 167 -9.75 3.91 5.20
C VAL A 167 -9.46 2.53 4.63
N VAL A 168 -9.34 2.45 3.31
CA VAL A 168 -9.02 1.24 2.56
C VAL A 168 -7.75 1.48 1.78
N PHE A 169 -6.71 0.70 2.05
CA PHE A 169 -5.41 0.75 1.36
C PHE A 169 -5.48 -0.22 0.19
N THR A 170 -5.38 0.30 -1.01
CA THR A 170 -5.75 -0.42 -2.23
C THR A 170 -4.57 -0.90 -3.05
N GLY A 171 -3.32 -0.50 -2.68
CA GLY A 171 -2.20 -0.66 -3.60
C GLY A 171 -2.55 -0.07 -4.96
N ASP A 172 -2.11 -0.69 -6.01
CA ASP A 172 -2.29 -0.24 -7.39
C ASP A 172 -3.59 -0.72 -8.05
N LEU A 173 -4.46 -1.36 -7.25
CA LEU A 173 -5.85 -1.54 -7.70
C LEU A 173 -6.55 -0.20 -7.95
N VAL A 174 -6.15 0.85 -7.25
CA VAL A 174 -6.63 2.21 -7.49
C VAL A 174 -5.43 3.11 -7.78
N GLU A 175 -5.44 3.79 -8.92
CA GLU A 175 -4.41 4.74 -9.31
C GLU A 175 -5.02 6.09 -9.66
N GLU A 176 -4.50 7.17 -9.06
CA GLU A 176 -4.96 8.54 -9.28
C GLU A 176 -3.87 9.35 -9.97
N GLY A 177 -4.27 10.17 -10.93
CA GLY A 177 -3.38 11.12 -11.59
C GLY A 177 -2.63 10.60 -12.81
N ALA A 178 -2.67 9.28 -13.04
CA ALA A 178 -2.17 8.60 -14.23
C ALA A 178 -3.20 7.57 -14.73
N PRO A 179 -3.09 7.04 -15.95
CA PRO A 179 -3.85 5.86 -16.35
C PRO A 179 -3.42 4.65 -15.50
N PRO A 180 -4.36 3.78 -15.07
CA PRO A 180 -4.00 2.55 -14.38
C PRO A 180 -3.02 1.69 -15.18
N GLN A 181 -2.01 1.16 -14.50
CA GLN A 181 -0.95 0.34 -15.11
C GLN A 181 -1.44 -1.09 -15.34
N ALA A 182 -2.10 -1.33 -16.49
CA ALA A 182 -2.52 -2.67 -16.90
C ALA A 182 -1.37 -3.38 -17.64
N GLY A 183 -0.48 -4.01 -16.89
CA GLY A 183 0.64 -4.80 -17.39
C GLY A 183 0.22 -6.18 -17.92
N ASP A 184 1.22 -7.00 -18.31
CA ASP A 184 1.00 -8.36 -18.83
C ASP A 184 0.45 -9.31 -17.75
N ASP A 185 0.61 -8.99 -16.49
CA ASP A 185 0.12 -9.69 -15.30
C ASP A 185 -1.27 -9.23 -14.85
N ALA A 186 -1.78 -8.14 -15.42
CA ALA A 186 -3.10 -7.63 -15.11
C ALA A 186 -4.23 -8.47 -15.73
N THR A 187 -5.33 -8.55 -15.01
CA THR A 187 -6.58 -9.15 -15.49
C THR A 187 -7.72 -8.12 -15.45
N PRO A 188 -7.89 -7.26 -16.46
CA PRO A 188 -8.79 -6.12 -16.41
C PRO A 188 -10.23 -6.44 -16.02
N SER A 189 -10.76 -7.61 -16.42
CA SER A 189 -12.13 -8.03 -16.06
C SER A 189 -12.26 -8.36 -14.57
N ARG A 190 -11.27 -9.03 -13.97
CA ARG A 190 -11.23 -9.31 -12.53
C ARG A 190 -11.00 -8.02 -11.76
N TRP A 191 -10.09 -7.20 -12.23
CA TRP A 191 -9.79 -5.88 -11.64
C TRP A 191 -11.05 -5.01 -11.59
N ALA A 192 -11.76 -4.85 -12.71
CA ALA A 192 -13.01 -4.09 -12.75
C ALA A 192 -14.09 -4.66 -11.79
N ALA A 193 -14.18 -5.99 -11.66
CA ALA A 193 -15.11 -6.61 -10.72
C ALA A 193 -14.72 -6.33 -9.27
N GLY A 194 -13.45 -6.51 -8.90
CA GLY A 194 -12.91 -6.21 -7.57
C GLY A 194 -13.12 -4.75 -7.16
N LEU A 195 -12.87 -3.80 -8.06
CA LEU A 195 -13.11 -2.38 -7.78
C LEU A 195 -14.60 -2.06 -7.50
N ARG A 196 -15.55 -2.75 -8.14
CA ARG A 196 -16.98 -2.57 -7.84
C ARG A 196 -17.32 -3.08 -6.44
N GLU A 197 -16.76 -4.22 -6.05
CA GLU A 197 -16.91 -4.76 -4.69
C GLU A 197 -16.28 -3.80 -3.66
N LEU A 198 -15.07 -3.32 -3.95
CA LEU A 198 -14.34 -2.36 -3.12
C LEU A 198 -15.13 -1.06 -2.92
N ALA A 199 -15.68 -0.49 -4.00
CA ALA A 199 -16.48 0.73 -3.94
C ALA A 199 -17.83 0.56 -3.19
N ALA A 200 -18.23 -0.68 -2.94
CA ALA A 200 -19.42 -1.03 -2.18
C ALA A 200 -19.11 -1.47 -0.73
N LEU A 201 -17.84 -1.47 -0.32
CA LEU A 201 -17.44 -1.92 1.01
C LEU A 201 -18.09 -1.06 2.11
N PRO A 202 -18.86 -1.67 3.03
CA PRO A 202 -19.59 -0.92 4.04
C PRO A 202 -18.66 -0.13 4.95
N GLY A 203 -18.94 1.16 5.12
CA GLY A 203 -18.17 2.05 6.01
C GLY A 203 -16.92 2.66 5.37
N ALA A 204 -16.45 2.17 4.23
CA ALA A 204 -15.33 2.74 3.50
C ALA A 204 -15.65 4.16 2.99
N ARG A 205 -14.76 5.10 3.23
CA ARG A 205 -14.89 6.50 2.80
C ARG A 205 -13.67 7.00 2.04
N VAL A 206 -12.50 6.50 2.39
CA VAL A 206 -11.22 6.92 1.83
C VAL A 206 -10.55 5.69 1.25
N PHE A 207 -10.22 5.74 -0.03
CA PHE A 207 -9.42 4.73 -0.72
C PHE A 207 -8.04 5.32 -0.93
N ALA A 208 -7.06 4.69 -0.33
CA ALA A 208 -5.68 5.14 -0.24
C ALA A 208 -4.83 4.31 -1.22
N PRO A 209 -4.49 4.88 -2.40
CA PRO A 209 -3.82 4.17 -3.48
C PRO A 209 -2.31 4.06 -3.26
N GLY A 210 -1.66 3.13 -3.97
CA GLY A 210 -0.21 3.07 -4.08
C GLY A 210 0.37 4.31 -4.76
N HIS A 211 -0.33 4.87 -5.73
CA HIS A 211 0.08 6.08 -6.46
C HIS A 211 -1.05 7.10 -6.54
N GLY A 212 -0.69 8.39 -6.35
CA GLY A 212 -1.63 9.51 -6.46
C GLY A 212 -2.28 9.92 -5.12
N GLN A 213 -3.38 10.65 -5.19
CA GLN A 213 -4.10 11.14 -4.02
C GLN A 213 -5.13 10.12 -3.53
N PRO A 214 -5.44 10.10 -2.22
CA PRO A 214 -6.58 9.36 -1.72
C PRO A 214 -7.88 9.79 -2.43
N VAL A 215 -8.77 8.84 -2.66
CA VAL A 215 -9.97 9.03 -3.47
C VAL A 215 -11.22 8.53 -2.75
N ASP A 216 -12.40 8.81 -3.31
CA ASP A 216 -13.68 8.31 -2.83
C ASP A 216 -14.20 7.11 -3.66
N ALA A 217 -15.31 6.53 -3.23
CA ALA A 217 -15.95 5.42 -3.93
C ALA A 217 -16.50 5.77 -5.32
N ALA A 218 -16.74 7.05 -5.64
CA ALA A 218 -17.20 7.46 -6.97
C ALA A 218 -16.03 7.36 -7.97
N PHE A 219 -14.83 7.78 -7.56
CA PHE A 219 -13.62 7.60 -8.35
C PHE A 219 -13.35 6.12 -8.63
N VAL A 220 -13.38 5.26 -7.60
CA VAL A 220 -13.15 3.81 -7.74
C VAL A 220 -14.12 3.19 -8.75
N ARG A 221 -15.41 3.60 -8.72
CA ARG A 221 -16.39 3.14 -9.73
C ARG A 221 -16.05 3.61 -11.14
N SER A 222 -15.60 4.85 -11.30
CA SER A 222 -15.21 5.37 -12.62
C SER A 222 -14.01 4.62 -13.21
N GLN A 223 -13.03 4.25 -12.38
CA GLN A 223 -11.91 3.43 -12.82
C GLN A 223 -12.36 2.00 -13.16
N ALA A 224 -13.30 1.42 -12.39
CA ALA A 224 -13.89 0.11 -12.69
C ALA A 224 -14.62 0.07 -14.04
N GLU A 225 -15.31 1.16 -14.42
CA GLU A 225 -15.99 1.28 -15.72
C GLU A 225 -14.96 1.36 -16.86
N ASP A 226 -13.86 2.06 -16.68
CA ASP A 226 -12.79 2.21 -17.66
C ASP A 226 -12.09 0.86 -17.92
N LEU A 227 -11.70 0.17 -16.85
CA LEU A 227 -11.13 -1.18 -16.92
C LEU A 227 -12.10 -2.22 -17.52
N GLN A 228 -13.39 -2.10 -17.28
CA GLN A 228 -14.39 -2.96 -17.93
C GLN A 228 -14.43 -2.72 -19.43
N THR A 229 -14.21 -1.49 -19.87
CA THR A 229 -14.13 -1.18 -21.31
C THR A 229 -12.87 -1.80 -21.91
N LEU A 230 -11.71 -1.68 -21.23
CA LEU A 230 -10.48 -2.36 -21.66
C LEU A 230 -10.66 -3.89 -21.75
N ALA A 231 -11.38 -4.49 -20.80
CA ALA A 231 -11.65 -5.93 -20.81
C ALA A 231 -12.52 -6.38 -21.98
N ALA A 232 -13.34 -5.47 -22.52
CA ALA A 232 -14.21 -5.73 -23.68
C ALA A 232 -13.56 -5.36 -25.02
N ASP A 233 -12.65 -4.41 -25.00
CA ASP A 233 -11.93 -3.88 -26.15
C ASP A 233 -10.46 -3.63 -25.78
N ALA A 234 -9.59 -4.53 -26.19
CA ALA A 234 -8.16 -4.48 -25.86
C ALA A 234 -7.41 -3.28 -26.50
N GLU A 235 -8.04 -2.57 -27.43
CA GLU A 235 -7.50 -1.33 -28.00
C GLU A 235 -7.93 -0.08 -27.20
N HIS A 236 -8.76 -0.24 -26.17
CA HIS A 236 -9.20 0.86 -25.32
C HIS A 236 -8.02 1.43 -24.53
N GLU A 237 -7.81 2.75 -24.65
CA GLU A 237 -6.83 3.46 -23.85
C GLU A 237 -7.45 3.87 -22.50
N LEU A 238 -6.83 3.43 -21.40
CA LEU A 238 -7.26 3.80 -20.06
C LEU A 238 -7.07 5.30 -19.82
N ARG A 239 -8.06 5.90 -19.16
CA ARG A 239 -8.10 7.33 -18.91
C ARG A 239 -7.27 7.72 -17.69
N THR A 240 -6.59 8.83 -17.77
CA THR A 240 -6.10 9.52 -16.57
C THR A 240 -7.29 10.09 -15.80
N LEU A 241 -7.64 9.47 -14.68
CA LEU A 241 -8.64 9.99 -13.76
C LEU A 241 -7.97 10.86 -12.71
N ARG A 242 -8.63 11.96 -12.30
CA ARG A 242 -8.18 12.83 -11.22
C ARG A 242 -9.29 13.05 -10.21
N ALA A 243 -8.93 12.91 -8.94
CA ALA A 243 -9.78 13.24 -7.83
C ALA A 243 -9.74 14.75 -7.52
N GLU A 244 -10.72 15.23 -6.77
CA GLU A 244 -10.57 16.50 -6.06
C GLU A 244 -9.43 16.37 -5.03
N ALA A 245 -8.69 17.46 -4.80
CA ALA A 245 -7.58 17.45 -3.88
C ALA A 245 -8.03 16.99 -2.48
N PHE A 246 -7.42 15.93 -1.97
CA PHE A 246 -7.70 15.43 -0.64
C PHE A 246 -7.10 16.36 0.43
N ALA A 247 -7.91 16.76 1.41
CA ALA A 247 -7.48 17.58 2.52
C ALA A 247 -6.88 16.72 3.63
N PHE A 248 -5.55 16.68 3.73
CA PHE A 248 -4.87 16.01 4.83
C PHE A 248 -5.08 16.78 6.15
N LEU A 249 -5.06 16.05 7.26
CA LEU A 249 -5.15 16.68 8.57
C LEU A 249 -3.88 17.52 8.84
N PRO A 250 -4.02 18.73 9.41
CA PRO A 250 -2.86 19.54 9.76
C PRO A 250 -2.06 18.87 10.88
N ASP A 251 -0.75 18.77 10.68
CA ASP A 251 0.19 18.32 11.70
C ASP A 251 1.55 18.99 11.42
N ALA A 252 1.91 19.97 12.25
CA ALA A 252 3.07 20.83 12.00
C ALA A 252 4.42 20.19 12.39
N GLU A 253 4.40 19.03 13.05
CA GLU A 253 5.60 18.38 13.60
C GLU A 253 6.03 17.14 12.81
N LEU A 254 5.42 16.90 11.62
CA LEU A 254 5.74 15.74 10.82
C LEU A 254 7.08 15.90 10.07
N PRO A 255 7.83 14.80 9.87
CA PRO A 255 8.99 14.80 8.99
C PRO A 255 8.65 15.23 7.56
N ALA A 256 9.66 15.71 6.82
CA ALA A 256 9.50 16.09 5.43
C ALA A 256 8.93 14.91 4.62
N GLY A 257 7.98 15.18 3.74
CA GLY A 257 7.32 14.17 2.90
C GLY A 257 6.22 13.36 3.59
N VAL A 258 6.07 13.45 4.91
CA VAL A 258 4.99 12.77 5.65
C VAL A 258 3.78 13.68 5.78
N ARG A 259 2.61 13.13 5.53
CA ARG A 259 1.30 13.79 5.69
C ARG A 259 0.40 12.92 6.56
N ARG A 260 -0.47 13.54 7.34
CA ARG A 260 -1.44 12.83 8.17
C ARG A 260 -2.77 12.65 7.43
N LEU A 261 -3.14 11.40 7.24
CA LEU A 261 -4.40 11.02 6.58
C LEU A 261 -5.57 10.99 7.58
N ARG A 262 -5.30 10.54 8.80
CA ARG A 262 -6.25 10.39 9.92
C ARG A 262 -5.56 10.63 11.25
#